data_cb1d4d0867997e52a940bfedecd38629
#
_entry.id   cb1d4d0867997e52a940bfedecd38629
#
_cell.length_a   1.000
_cell.length_b   1.000
_cell.length_c   1.000
_cell.angle_alpha   90.00
_cell.angle_beta   90.00
_cell.angle_gamma   90.00
#
_symmetry.space_group_name_H-M   'P 1'
#
loop_
_entity.id
_entity.type
_entity.pdbx_description
1 polymer ?
#
loop_
_entity_poly.entity_id
_entity_poly.type
_entity_poly.pdbx_seq_one_letter_code
_entity_poly.pdbx_strand_id
1 'polypeptide(L)'
;RGLGDVYKRQAYGDKVTIKAGGNLAIESVQDKDSYTSHNESKGMGLSIGSMKKTTDNNKMKSSLKGGLAVGTSKSNIDSTYESVTNQAGITAGSQGYDVSVKDTTHLKGGLIDSHASQDKNTLTTGTLVWEDIENKADYKATASGRNYGASWSPKENVGDKKVGGLTGGTSPVKSQPVKGKAESITKSAVSEGAITITDKEHQKQDISDPVSYTHL
;
A
#
# COMPACT_ATOMS: atom_id res chain seq x y z
N ARG A 1 21.39 23.61 -25.63
CA ARG A 1 20.58 22.37 -25.61
C ARG A 1 19.92 22.32 -24.26
N GLY A 2 18.60 22.45 -24.23
CA GLY A 2 17.83 22.40 -22.99
C GLY A 2 18.04 21.04 -22.32
N LEU A 3 18.31 21.04 -21.02
CA LEU A 3 18.17 19.85 -20.20
C LEU A 3 16.68 19.55 -20.11
N GLY A 4 16.28 18.48 -20.78
CA GLY A 4 14.93 17.96 -20.70
C GLY A 4 14.63 17.45 -19.29
N ASP A 5 13.38 17.13 -19.10
CA ASP A 5 12.76 16.65 -17.88
C ASP A 5 13.60 15.64 -17.09
N VAL A 6 13.78 15.90 -15.79
CA VAL A 6 14.51 15.00 -14.88
C VAL A 6 13.48 14.15 -14.14
N TYR A 7 13.19 12.97 -14.67
CA TYR A 7 12.31 11.98 -14.03
C TYR A 7 13.13 11.02 -13.16
N LYS A 8 12.76 10.81 -11.91
CA LYS A 8 13.41 9.88 -10.96
C LYS A 8 14.95 10.01 -10.88
N ARG A 9 15.46 11.23 -11.02
CA ARG A 9 16.91 11.48 -10.99
C ARG A 9 17.25 12.38 -9.83
N GLN A 10 18.36 12.06 -9.20
CA GLN A 10 18.95 12.89 -8.16
C GLN A 10 20.32 13.38 -8.64
N ALA A 11 20.56 14.67 -8.53
CA ALA A 11 21.85 15.26 -8.77
C ALA A 11 22.49 15.60 -7.42
N TYR A 12 23.65 15.01 -7.16
CA TYR A 12 24.42 15.23 -5.93
C TYR A 12 25.75 15.93 -6.26
N GLY A 13 26.14 16.85 -5.40
CA GLY A 13 27.44 17.50 -5.44
C GLY A 13 27.67 18.35 -4.20
N ASP A 14 28.91 18.58 -3.81
CA ASP A 14 29.21 19.49 -2.71
C ASP A 14 28.76 20.91 -3.07
N LYS A 15 28.98 21.34 -4.31
CA LYS A 15 28.34 22.50 -4.92
C LYS A 15 27.58 22.06 -6.18
N VAL A 16 26.32 22.46 -6.30
CA VAL A 16 25.51 22.20 -7.49
C VAL A 16 25.24 23.51 -8.22
N THR A 17 25.67 23.57 -9.49
CA THR A 17 25.40 24.73 -10.35
C THR A 17 24.59 24.29 -11.56
N ILE A 18 23.43 24.88 -11.76
CA ILE A 18 22.52 24.60 -12.89
C ILE A 18 22.21 25.90 -13.62
N LYS A 19 22.34 25.87 -14.95
CA LYS A 19 21.94 26.96 -15.82
C LYS A 19 21.02 26.42 -16.91
N ALA A 20 19.74 26.75 -16.84
CA ALA A 20 18.74 26.36 -17.81
C ALA A 20 18.34 27.57 -18.67
N GLY A 21 18.50 27.47 -19.98
CA GLY A 21 18.12 28.51 -20.95
C GLY A 21 16.62 28.50 -21.31
N GLY A 22 15.82 27.65 -20.67
CA GLY A 22 14.39 27.49 -20.77
C GLY A 22 13.83 27.11 -19.42
N ASN A 23 12.94 26.12 -19.38
CA ASN A 23 12.34 25.56 -18.16
C ASN A 23 13.25 24.55 -17.46
N LEU A 24 13.10 24.43 -16.16
CA LEU A 24 13.61 23.33 -15.34
C LEU A 24 12.43 22.60 -14.71
N ALA A 25 12.26 21.31 -15.00
CA ALA A 25 11.26 20.47 -14.37
C ALA A 25 11.95 19.40 -13.51
N ILE A 26 11.54 19.32 -12.24
CA ILE A 26 11.95 18.26 -11.29
C ILE A 26 10.70 17.55 -10.82
N GLU A 27 10.46 16.36 -11.36
CA GLU A 27 9.22 15.62 -11.12
C GLU A 27 9.52 14.24 -10.56
N SER A 28 8.91 13.93 -9.43
CA SER A 28 8.89 12.58 -8.87
C SER A 28 7.81 11.76 -9.54
N VAL A 29 8.10 10.49 -9.76
CA VAL A 29 7.15 9.55 -10.35
C VAL A 29 6.74 8.53 -9.28
N GLN A 30 5.44 8.30 -9.16
CA GLN A 30 4.93 7.25 -8.29
C GLN A 30 5.19 5.88 -8.88
N ASP A 31 5.66 4.97 -8.03
CA ASP A 31 5.63 3.55 -8.32
C ASP A 31 4.21 3.06 -8.09
N LYS A 32 3.69 2.33 -9.07
CA LYS A 32 2.34 1.79 -9.05
C LYS A 32 2.42 0.28 -9.05
N ASP A 33 1.75 -0.33 -8.09
CA ASP A 33 1.59 -1.77 -8.03
C ASP A 33 0.14 -2.13 -7.73
N SER A 34 -0.33 -3.18 -8.36
CA SER A 34 -1.66 -3.72 -8.13
C SER A 34 -1.58 -5.23 -8.02
N TYR A 35 -2.09 -5.75 -6.92
CA TYR A 35 -2.14 -7.18 -6.69
C TYR A 35 -3.57 -7.63 -6.49
N THR A 36 -4.01 -8.57 -7.32
CA THR A 36 -5.29 -9.23 -7.20
C THR A 36 -5.07 -10.74 -7.11
N SER A 37 -5.57 -11.35 -6.06
CA SER A 37 -5.54 -12.79 -5.88
C SER A 37 -6.94 -13.32 -5.66
N HIS A 38 -7.29 -14.33 -6.42
CA HIS A 38 -8.54 -15.05 -6.31
C HIS A 38 -8.24 -16.53 -6.06
N ASN A 39 -8.54 -17.01 -4.87
CA ASN A 39 -8.35 -18.39 -4.48
C ASN A 39 -9.69 -19.06 -4.24
N GLU A 40 -9.92 -20.18 -4.91
CA GLU A 40 -11.05 -21.07 -4.67
C GLU A 40 -10.54 -22.47 -4.34
N SER A 41 -10.98 -23.02 -3.23
CA SER A 41 -10.66 -24.39 -2.86
C SER A 41 -11.92 -25.19 -2.57
N LYS A 42 -11.88 -26.46 -2.95
CA LYS A 42 -12.94 -27.46 -2.69
C LYS A 42 -12.28 -28.66 -2.01
N GLY A 43 -12.85 -29.06 -0.90
CA GLY A 43 -12.36 -30.21 -0.15
C GLY A 43 -13.48 -31.19 0.15
N MET A 44 -13.14 -32.47 0.16
CA MET A 44 -14.03 -33.54 0.59
C MET A 44 -13.31 -34.33 1.67
N GLY A 45 -14.01 -34.57 2.77
CA GLY A 45 -13.55 -35.40 3.88
C GLY A 45 -14.47 -36.55 4.17
N LEU A 46 -13.90 -37.72 4.33
CA LEU A 46 -14.58 -38.92 4.80
C LEU A 46 -14.04 -39.28 6.18
N SER A 47 -14.94 -39.47 7.13
CA SER A 47 -14.56 -39.92 8.47
C SER A 47 -15.24 -41.23 8.80
N ILE A 48 -14.46 -42.15 9.32
CA ILE A 48 -14.93 -43.44 9.83
C ILE A 48 -14.37 -43.62 11.23
N GLY A 49 -15.20 -43.90 12.18
CA GLY A 49 -14.80 -44.10 13.56
C GLY A 49 -15.66 -45.14 14.26
N SER A 50 -15.18 -45.62 15.39
CA SER A 50 -15.95 -46.54 16.24
C SER A 50 -16.27 -45.88 17.57
N MET A 51 -17.47 -46.07 18.05
CA MET A 51 -17.85 -45.75 19.43
C MET A 51 -17.83 -47.04 20.26
N LYS A 52 -17.15 -46.98 21.37
CA LYS A 52 -17.13 -48.08 22.37
C LYS A 52 -18.05 -47.64 23.52
N LYS A 53 -19.00 -48.50 23.87
CA LYS A 53 -19.87 -48.29 25.01
C LYS A 53 -19.85 -49.50 25.93
N THR A 54 -19.67 -49.27 27.20
CA THR A 54 -19.82 -50.34 28.20
C THR A 54 -21.31 -50.52 28.53
N THR A 55 -21.79 -51.71 28.43
CA THR A 55 -23.17 -52.08 28.80
C THR A 55 -23.23 -52.43 30.27
N ASP A 56 -24.44 -52.41 30.89
CA ASP A 56 -24.66 -52.68 32.32
C ASP A 56 -24.13 -54.04 32.82
N ASN A 57 -23.83 -54.95 31.91
CA ASN A 57 -23.16 -56.24 32.20
C ASN A 57 -21.65 -56.20 31.94
N ASN A 58 -21.00 -55.05 31.98
CA ASN A 58 -19.56 -54.85 31.79
C ASN A 58 -19.04 -55.37 30.44
N LYS A 59 -19.89 -55.54 29.43
CA LYS A 59 -19.53 -55.93 28.07
C LYS A 59 -19.34 -54.68 27.21
N MET A 60 -18.19 -54.57 26.56
CA MET A 60 -17.93 -53.51 25.58
C MET A 60 -18.64 -53.80 24.26
N LYS A 61 -19.57 -52.96 23.86
CA LYS A 61 -20.12 -52.92 22.51
C LYS A 61 -19.39 -51.86 21.68
N SER A 62 -18.89 -52.26 20.52
CA SER A 62 -18.32 -51.34 19.53
C SER A 62 -19.34 -51.12 18.40
N SER A 63 -19.62 -49.89 18.08
CA SER A 63 -20.48 -49.50 16.96
C SER A 63 -19.78 -48.56 15.99
N LEU A 64 -19.99 -48.74 14.71
CA LEU A 64 -19.39 -47.91 13.66
C LEU A 64 -20.16 -46.62 13.47
N LYS A 65 -19.44 -45.55 13.30
CA LYS A 65 -19.98 -44.24 12.90
C LYS A 65 -19.21 -43.72 11.70
N GLY A 66 -19.88 -42.93 10.86
CA GLY A 66 -19.24 -42.36 9.68
C GLY A 66 -19.73 -40.95 9.39
N GLY A 67 -18.99 -40.23 8.63
CA GLY A 67 -19.37 -38.92 8.17
C GLY A 67 -18.69 -38.54 6.85
N LEU A 68 -19.41 -37.77 6.06
CA LEU A 68 -18.95 -37.16 4.83
C LEU A 68 -19.05 -35.63 5.00
N ALA A 69 -17.99 -34.94 4.66
CA ALA A 69 -17.99 -33.49 4.63
C ALA A 69 -17.49 -32.99 3.28
N VAL A 70 -18.14 -31.97 2.75
CA VAL A 70 -17.69 -31.26 1.55
C VAL A 70 -17.61 -29.78 1.89
N GLY A 71 -16.45 -29.23 1.68
CA GLY A 71 -16.19 -27.82 1.94
C GLY A 71 -15.81 -27.06 0.67
N THR A 72 -16.27 -25.83 0.58
CA THR A 72 -15.81 -24.86 -0.43
C THR A 72 -15.35 -23.62 0.27
N SER A 73 -14.22 -23.06 -0.15
CA SER A 73 -13.78 -21.76 0.32
C SER A 73 -13.32 -20.88 -0.84
N LYS A 74 -13.59 -19.60 -0.71
CA LYS A 74 -13.16 -18.55 -1.64
C LYS A 74 -12.48 -17.45 -0.85
N SER A 75 -11.33 -17.00 -1.32
CA SER A 75 -10.66 -15.83 -0.77
C SER A 75 -10.23 -14.90 -1.90
N ASN A 76 -10.49 -13.61 -1.72
CA ASN A 76 -10.08 -12.56 -2.63
C ASN A 76 -9.22 -11.57 -1.87
N ILE A 77 -8.12 -11.19 -2.49
CA ILE A 77 -7.23 -10.13 -2.00
C ILE A 77 -7.06 -9.16 -3.15
N ASP A 78 -7.40 -7.90 -2.90
CA ASP A 78 -7.17 -6.79 -3.81
C ASP A 78 -6.29 -5.78 -3.07
N SER A 79 -5.20 -5.36 -3.70
CA SER A 79 -4.30 -4.34 -3.18
C SER A 79 -3.85 -3.42 -4.29
N THR A 80 -3.85 -2.12 -4.03
CA THR A 80 -3.32 -1.09 -4.91
C THR A 80 -2.34 -0.23 -4.13
N TYR A 81 -1.24 0.12 -4.78
CA TYR A 81 -0.19 0.94 -4.21
C TYR A 81 0.26 1.97 -5.24
N GLU A 82 0.23 3.25 -4.86
CA GLU A 82 0.77 4.36 -5.64
C GLU A 82 1.55 5.25 -4.69
N SER A 83 2.88 5.24 -4.78
CA SER A 83 3.73 6.04 -3.90
C SER A 83 5.04 6.41 -4.55
N VAL A 84 5.54 7.59 -4.23
CA VAL A 84 6.91 7.99 -4.57
C VAL A 84 7.87 7.28 -3.62
N THR A 85 8.65 6.34 -4.15
CA THR A 85 9.69 5.62 -3.38
C THR A 85 11.01 6.39 -3.38
N ASN A 86 11.30 7.07 -4.50
CA ASN A 86 12.50 7.89 -4.66
C ASN A 86 12.10 9.26 -5.19
N GLN A 87 12.26 10.27 -4.35
CA GLN A 87 11.97 11.64 -4.70
C GLN A 87 13.03 12.18 -5.68
N ALA A 88 12.57 12.79 -6.76
CA ALA A 88 13.47 13.46 -7.70
C ALA A 88 13.96 14.77 -7.09
N GLY A 89 15.23 15.07 -7.29
CA GLY A 89 15.77 16.30 -6.70
C GLY A 89 17.21 16.60 -7.03
N ILE A 90 17.60 17.75 -6.52
CA ILE A 90 18.97 18.25 -6.51
C ILE A 90 19.35 18.33 -5.03
N THR A 91 20.50 17.75 -4.66
CA THR A 91 21.01 17.83 -3.29
C THR A 91 22.43 18.38 -3.33
N ALA A 92 22.61 19.54 -2.74
CA ALA A 92 23.89 20.19 -2.59
C ALA A 92 24.49 19.93 -1.19
N GLY A 93 25.79 19.75 -1.12
CA GLY A 93 26.52 19.63 0.13
C GLY A 93 26.80 20.98 0.78
N SER A 94 27.95 21.08 1.45
CA SER A 94 28.33 22.26 2.26
C SER A 94 28.60 23.54 1.46
N GLN A 95 28.73 23.43 0.14
CA GLN A 95 28.97 24.56 -0.76
C GLN A 95 27.69 25.13 -1.40
N GLY A 96 26.52 24.48 -1.12
CA GLY A 96 25.22 24.96 -1.56
C GLY A 96 24.92 24.82 -3.05
N TYR A 97 23.86 25.49 -3.49
CA TYR A 97 23.45 25.46 -4.89
C TYR A 97 23.35 26.87 -5.50
N ASP A 98 23.60 26.93 -6.82
CA ASP A 98 23.37 28.09 -7.67
C ASP A 98 22.57 27.63 -8.90
N VAL A 99 21.25 27.84 -8.85
CA VAL A 99 20.30 27.43 -9.88
C VAL A 99 19.76 28.66 -10.59
N SER A 100 20.04 28.78 -11.89
CA SER A 100 19.56 29.86 -12.75
C SER A 100 18.74 29.29 -13.90
N VAL A 101 17.47 29.66 -13.93
CA VAL A 101 16.48 29.20 -14.91
C VAL A 101 15.88 30.41 -15.60
N LYS A 102 15.93 30.44 -16.92
CA LYS A 102 15.44 31.59 -17.68
C LYS A 102 13.91 31.74 -17.54
N ASP A 103 13.19 30.64 -17.74
CA ASP A 103 11.73 30.65 -17.76
C ASP A 103 11.16 30.08 -16.43
N THR A 104 10.53 28.93 -16.43
CA THR A 104 9.84 28.38 -15.25
C THR A 104 10.64 27.27 -14.58
N THR A 105 10.75 27.32 -13.26
CA THR A 105 11.11 26.15 -12.44
C THR A 105 9.83 25.49 -11.97
N HIS A 106 9.61 24.25 -12.35
CA HIS A 106 8.47 23.42 -11.95
C HIS A 106 8.91 22.26 -11.08
N LEU A 107 8.37 22.19 -9.87
CA LEU A 107 8.58 21.10 -8.92
C LEU A 107 7.30 20.33 -8.73
N LYS A 108 7.30 19.02 -9.01
CA LYS A 108 6.19 18.13 -8.71
C LYS A 108 6.66 16.98 -7.83
N GLY A 109 6.37 17.06 -6.55
CA GLY A 109 7.02 16.21 -5.56
C GLY A 109 8.54 16.29 -5.65
N GLY A 110 9.06 17.40 -6.16
CA GLY A 110 10.49 17.61 -6.48
C GLY A 110 11.21 18.38 -5.38
N LEU A 111 12.51 18.17 -5.25
CA LEU A 111 13.33 18.71 -4.18
C LEU A 111 14.54 19.47 -4.72
N ILE A 112 14.77 20.68 -4.20
CA ILE A 112 16.07 21.38 -4.28
C ILE A 112 16.57 21.52 -2.86
N ASP A 113 17.46 20.63 -2.46
CA ASP A 113 17.96 20.51 -1.10
C ASP A 113 19.42 20.93 -0.96
N SER A 114 19.79 21.43 0.21
CA SER A 114 21.16 21.85 0.52
C SER A 114 21.48 21.65 1.99
N HIS A 115 22.66 21.14 2.26
CA HIS A 115 23.26 21.08 3.60
C HIS A 115 24.09 22.32 3.94
N ALA A 116 24.12 23.30 3.07
CA ALA A 116 24.85 24.55 3.30
C ALA A 116 23.99 25.56 4.06
N SER A 117 24.66 26.60 4.59
CA SER A 117 23.96 27.75 5.11
C SER A 117 23.22 28.50 4.01
N GLN A 118 22.11 29.15 4.34
CA GLN A 118 21.20 29.82 3.39
C GLN A 118 21.88 30.82 2.46
N ASP A 119 22.96 31.48 2.90
CA ASP A 119 23.74 32.44 2.13
C ASP A 119 24.47 31.86 0.92
N LYS A 120 24.61 30.49 0.89
CA LYS A 120 25.23 29.76 -0.22
C LYS A 120 24.22 29.18 -1.22
N ASN A 121 22.93 29.36 -0.96
CA ASN A 121 21.87 28.85 -1.76
C ASN A 121 21.21 29.95 -2.57
N THR A 122 21.21 29.80 -3.90
CA THR A 122 20.59 30.77 -4.81
C THR A 122 19.75 30.09 -5.86
N LEU A 123 18.49 30.49 -5.96
CA LEU A 123 17.58 30.13 -7.05
C LEU A 123 17.10 31.40 -7.76
N THR A 124 17.47 31.56 -9.02
CA THR A 124 16.95 32.60 -9.88
C THR A 124 16.13 31.96 -10.99
N THR A 125 14.86 32.31 -11.11
CA THR A 125 13.96 31.74 -12.10
C THR A 125 12.95 32.77 -12.60
N GLY A 126 12.44 32.60 -13.83
CA GLY A 126 11.32 33.39 -14.33
C GLY A 126 10.14 33.29 -13.37
N THR A 127 9.58 32.11 -13.26
CA THR A 127 8.52 31.76 -12.29
C THR A 127 8.86 30.48 -11.56
N LEU A 128 8.30 30.29 -10.36
CA LEU A 128 8.40 29.08 -9.56
C LEU A 128 7.00 28.48 -9.36
N VAL A 129 6.83 27.25 -9.79
CA VAL A 129 5.57 26.50 -9.65
C VAL A 129 5.87 25.20 -8.93
N TRP A 130 5.04 24.81 -7.96
CA TRP A 130 5.19 23.55 -7.25
C TRP A 130 3.86 22.87 -7.00
N GLU A 131 3.91 21.54 -6.99
CA GLU A 131 2.79 20.65 -6.72
C GLU A 131 3.29 19.49 -5.84
N ASP A 132 2.48 19.13 -4.86
CA ASP A 132 2.73 17.95 -4.05
C ASP A 132 2.11 16.70 -4.71
N ILE A 133 2.59 15.52 -4.35
CA ILE A 133 2.07 14.25 -4.87
C ILE A 133 1.39 13.49 -3.72
N GLU A 134 0.12 13.19 -3.89
CA GLU A 134 -0.61 12.32 -2.96
C GLU A 134 -0.27 10.85 -3.22
N ASN A 135 0.20 10.16 -2.19
CA ASN A 135 0.48 8.73 -2.22
C ASN A 135 -0.67 7.97 -1.57
N LYS A 136 -1.05 6.83 -2.15
CA LYS A 136 -2.19 6.02 -1.69
C LYS A 136 -1.84 4.54 -1.69
N ALA A 137 -2.28 3.86 -0.66
CA ALA A 137 -2.23 2.41 -0.58
C ALA A 137 -3.56 1.90 -0.02
N ASP A 138 -4.22 1.03 -0.77
CA ASP A 138 -5.47 0.41 -0.38
C ASP A 138 -5.32 -1.10 -0.42
N TYR A 139 -5.86 -1.80 0.58
CA TYR A 139 -5.98 -3.25 0.53
C TYR A 139 -7.33 -3.72 1.05
N LYS A 140 -7.81 -4.82 0.47
CA LYS A 140 -9.04 -5.49 0.87
C LYS A 140 -8.86 -7.00 0.74
N ALA A 141 -9.08 -7.71 1.83
CA ALA A 141 -9.12 -9.17 1.84
C ALA A 141 -10.48 -9.65 2.31
N THR A 142 -11.05 -10.61 1.58
CA THR A 142 -12.32 -11.25 1.92
C THR A 142 -12.18 -12.76 1.83
N ALA A 143 -12.79 -13.48 2.77
CA ALA A 143 -12.90 -14.92 2.67
C ALA A 143 -14.33 -15.37 2.99
N SER A 144 -14.80 -16.36 2.26
CA SER A 144 -16.11 -16.98 2.48
C SER A 144 -16.06 -18.45 2.10
N GLY A 145 -16.92 -19.25 2.69
CA GLY A 145 -17.01 -20.66 2.38
C GLY A 145 -18.30 -21.27 2.85
N ARG A 146 -18.51 -22.52 2.50
CA ARG A 146 -19.61 -23.34 3.02
C ARG A 146 -19.11 -24.74 3.25
N ASN A 147 -19.47 -25.30 4.38
CA ASN A 147 -19.25 -26.69 4.69
C ASN A 147 -20.60 -27.41 4.70
N TYR A 148 -20.67 -28.53 4.02
CA TYR A 148 -21.79 -29.46 4.01
C TYR A 148 -21.32 -30.72 4.68
N GLY A 149 -22.03 -31.17 5.68
CA GLY A 149 -21.69 -32.40 6.40
C GLY A 149 -22.89 -33.30 6.55
N ALA A 150 -22.66 -34.61 6.41
CA ALA A 150 -23.62 -35.64 6.79
C ALA A 150 -22.87 -36.64 7.67
N SER A 151 -23.48 -37.06 8.76
CA SER A 151 -22.93 -38.06 9.65
C SER A 151 -23.96 -39.11 9.97
N TRP A 152 -23.48 -40.31 10.13
CA TRP A 152 -24.29 -41.44 10.53
C TRP A 152 -23.72 -42.05 11.79
N SER A 153 -24.64 -42.40 12.70
CA SER A 153 -24.34 -43.17 13.90
C SER A 153 -25.46 -44.18 14.19
N PRO A 154 -25.17 -45.29 14.83
CA PRO A 154 -26.21 -46.23 15.24
C PRO A 154 -27.27 -45.54 16.12
N LYS A 155 -28.52 -45.91 15.93
CA LYS A 155 -29.60 -45.45 16.79
C LYS A 155 -29.52 -46.15 18.15
N GLU A 156 -29.48 -45.35 19.19
CA GLU A 156 -29.46 -45.82 20.58
C GLU A 156 -30.62 -45.20 21.35
N ASN A 157 -31.18 -45.96 22.33
CA ASN A 157 -32.13 -45.43 23.28
C ASN A 157 -31.36 -44.76 24.46
N VAL A 158 -31.66 -43.52 24.70
CA VAL A 158 -31.13 -42.79 25.87
C VAL A 158 -32.34 -42.29 26.65
N GLY A 159 -32.72 -43.05 27.67
CA GLY A 159 -34.01 -42.87 28.34
C GLY A 159 -35.14 -43.13 27.35
N ASP A 160 -36.13 -42.27 27.29
CA ASP A 160 -37.29 -42.37 26.38
C ASP A 160 -37.01 -41.84 24.98
N LYS A 161 -35.79 -41.40 24.69
CA LYS A 161 -35.42 -40.80 23.40
C LYS A 161 -34.50 -41.73 22.57
N LYS A 162 -34.79 -41.83 21.25
CA LYS A 162 -33.91 -42.46 20.29
C LYS A 162 -32.93 -41.37 19.76
N VAL A 163 -31.63 -41.57 19.99
CA VAL A 163 -30.55 -40.73 19.49
C VAL A 163 -29.71 -41.48 18.47
N GLY A 164 -29.16 -40.75 17.49
CA GLY A 164 -28.40 -41.33 16.37
C GLY A 164 -29.22 -41.40 15.07
N GLY A 165 -28.65 -42.06 14.08
CA GLY A 165 -29.18 -42.10 12.71
C GLY A 165 -28.40 -41.17 11.79
N LEU A 166 -29.01 -40.75 10.72
CA LEU A 166 -28.44 -39.84 9.76
C LEU A 166 -28.72 -38.39 10.19
N THR A 167 -27.65 -37.60 10.31
CA THR A 167 -27.74 -36.17 10.56
C THR A 167 -26.95 -35.45 9.48
N GLY A 168 -27.49 -34.32 9.01
CA GLY A 168 -26.80 -33.51 8.00
C GLY A 168 -27.01 -32.05 8.30
N GLY A 169 -26.09 -31.22 7.83
CA GLY A 169 -26.17 -29.79 8.03
C GLY A 169 -25.24 -29.04 7.12
N THR A 170 -25.47 -27.71 7.08
CA THR A 170 -24.64 -26.80 6.35
C THR A 170 -24.16 -25.71 7.32
N SER A 171 -22.87 -25.39 7.25
CA SER A 171 -22.29 -24.30 8.03
C SER A 171 -21.66 -23.28 7.09
N PRO A 172 -22.20 -22.07 6.99
CA PRO A 172 -21.52 -21.00 6.27
C PRO A 172 -20.31 -20.54 7.07
N VAL A 173 -19.18 -20.37 6.39
CA VAL A 173 -17.99 -19.74 6.94
C VAL A 173 -17.85 -18.40 6.26
N LYS A 174 -17.99 -17.32 7.01
CA LYS A 174 -17.73 -15.95 6.53
C LYS A 174 -16.71 -15.33 7.45
N SER A 175 -15.61 -14.83 6.89
CA SER A 175 -14.76 -13.89 7.60
C SER A 175 -15.24 -12.48 7.36
N GLN A 176 -15.05 -11.61 8.33
CA GLN A 176 -15.24 -10.18 8.09
C GLN A 176 -14.16 -9.70 7.10
N PRO A 177 -14.51 -8.80 6.17
CA PRO A 177 -13.52 -8.20 5.29
C PRO A 177 -12.46 -7.47 6.11
N VAL A 178 -11.19 -7.78 5.84
CA VAL A 178 -10.06 -7.00 6.34
C VAL A 178 -9.72 -5.99 5.26
N LYS A 179 -9.71 -4.72 5.62
CA LYS A 179 -9.39 -3.61 4.71
C LYS A 179 -8.55 -2.59 5.44
N GLY A 180 -7.66 -1.94 4.73
CA GLY A 180 -6.88 -0.82 5.23
C GLY A 180 -6.58 0.16 4.11
N LYS A 181 -6.34 1.40 4.53
CA LYS A 181 -5.93 2.49 3.68
C LYS A 181 -4.78 3.21 4.33
N ALA A 182 -3.80 3.62 3.53
CA ALA A 182 -2.73 4.49 3.95
C ALA A 182 -2.57 5.61 2.91
N GLU A 183 -2.40 6.82 3.39
CA GLU A 183 -2.21 8.01 2.57
C GLU A 183 -1.01 8.78 3.10
N SER A 184 -0.22 9.34 2.21
CA SER A 184 0.89 10.24 2.54
C SER A 184 1.08 11.27 1.42
N ILE A 185 1.86 12.32 1.68
CA ILE A 185 2.13 13.37 0.71
C ILE A 185 3.63 13.45 0.49
N THR A 186 4.07 13.38 -0.76
CA THR A 186 5.42 13.75 -1.16
C THR A 186 5.43 15.22 -1.52
N LYS A 187 6.01 16.03 -0.64
CA LYS A 187 6.03 17.48 -0.79
C LYS A 187 7.11 17.92 -1.76
N SER A 188 6.80 18.96 -2.54
CA SER A 188 7.80 19.75 -3.25
C SER A 188 8.47 20.72 -2.32
N ALA A 189 9.78 20.93 -2.45
CA ALA A 189 10.49 21.83 -1.57
C ALA A 189 11.76 22.43 -2.16
N VAL A 190 12.12 23.59 -1.62
CA VAL A 190 13.39 24.29 -1.87
C VAL A 190 14.00 24.65 -0.53
N SER A 191 15.25 24.26 -0.28
CA SER A 191 15.99 24.67 0.93
C SER A 191 16.14 26.19 1.02
N GLU A 192 16.18 26.70 2.23
CA GLU A 192 16.35 28.13 2.50
C GLU A 192 17.52 28.74 1.72
N GLY A 193 17.29 29.93 1.16
CA GLY A 193 18.26 30.64 0.36
C GLY A 193 17.67 31.88 -0.32
N ALA A 194 18.46 32.50 -1.17
CA ALA A 194 18.00 33.62 -1.97
C ALA A 194 17.18 33.12 -3.17
N ILE A 195 15.86 33.29 -3.13
CA ILE A 195 14.96 33.00 -4.25
C ILE A 195 14.61 34.30 -4.96
N THR A 196 14.95 34.39 -6.24
CA THR A 196 14.67 35.58 -7.08
C THR A 196 13.75 35.20 -8.22
N ILE A 197 12.55 35.76 -8.26
CA ILE A 197 11.59 35.63 -9.37
C ILE A 197 11.80 36.83 -10.31
N THR A 198 12.12 36.53 -11.56
CA THR A 198 12.40 37.58 -12.57
C THR A 198 11.13 37.97 -13.34
N ASP A 199 10.14 37.12 -13.44
CA ASP A 199 8.83 37.36 -14.07
C ASP A 199 7.72 37.40 -13.00
N LYS A 200 7.67 38.47 -12.25
CA LYS A 200 6.71 38.65 -11.15
C LYS A 200 5.27 38.75 -11.61
N GLU A 201 5.04 39.20 -12.85
CA GLU A 201 3.70 39.40 -13.39
C GLU A 201 2.99 38.04 -13.65
N HIS A 202 3.75 37.01 -13.98
CA HIS A 202 3.24 35.68 -14.22
C HIS A 202 3.40 34.72 -13.02
N GLN A 203 4.01 35.16 -11.92
CA GLN A 203 4.13 34.37 -10.71
C GLN A 203 2.77 34.27 -10.01
N LYS A 204 2.20 33.07 -9.96
CA LYS A 204 0.86 32.83 -9.40
C LYS A 204 0.87 32.38 -7.93
N GLN A 205 1.84 31.58 -7.55
CA GLN A 205 1.94 31.07 -6.18
C GLN A 205 2.73 32.04 -5.31
N ASP A 206 2.30 32.17 -4.05
CA ASP A 206 2.99 32.98 -3.07
C ASP A 206 4.28 32.31 -2.63
N ILE A 207 5.41 32.95 -2.85
CA ILE A 207 6.74 32.47 -2.47
C ILE A 207 7.21 32.98 -1.09
N SER A 208 6.39 33.79 -0.42
CA SER A 208 6.72 34.33 0.91
C SER A 208 6.64 33.30 2.03
N ASP A 209 5.93 32.19 1.77
CA ASP A 209 5.92 31.02 2.64
C ASP A 209 6.79 29.93 1.97
N PRO A 210 8.12 30.00 2.15
CA PRO A 210 8.99 29.03 1.52
C PRO A 210 8.61 27.65 2.03
N VAL A 211 8.52 26.71 1.11
CA VAL A 211 8.37 25.31 1.44
C VAL A 211 9.58 24.92 2.27
N SER A 212 9.51 25.24 3.56
CA SER A 212 10.60 25.08 4.50
C SER A 212 10.74 23.63 4.89
N TYR A 213 11.89 23.05 4.59
CA TYR A 213 12.30 21.81 5.24
C TYR A 213 12.94 22.13 6.59
N THR A 214 12.23 21.83 7.65
CA THR A 214 12.90 21.49 8.90
C THR A 214 13.51 20.11 8.70
N HIS A 215 14.82 20.01 8.87
CA HIS A 215 15.57 18.75 8.88
C HIS A 215 14.84 17.67 9.67
N LEU A 216 14.61 16.50 9.02
CA LEU A 216 14.30 15.24 9.70
C LEU A 216 15.56 14.61 10.26
#